data_3d6f9811b06774b9591f30b88c5e8cd3
#
_entry.id   3d6f9811b06774b9591f30b88c5e8cd3
#
_cell.length_a   1.000
_cell.length_b   1.000
_cell.length_c   1.000
_cell.angle_alpha   90.00
_cell.angle_beta   90.00
_cell.angle_gamma   90.00
#
_symmetry.space_group_name_H-M   'P 1'
#
loop_
_entity.id
_entity.type
_entity.pdbx_description
1 polymer ?
#
loop_
_entity_poly.entity_id
_entity_poly.type
_entity_poly.pdbx_seq_one_letter_code
_entity_poly.pdbx_strand_id
1 'polypeptide(L)'
;MPVTINGNGTITGISAGGLPDGCITADDLASGAGGKILQVVSTNVDSTSSIALGTQYSYYEITPITTTITTTVANSKILVSAGIGGEANHEDYNLAFRCGRVIGGSLSIIFKGADASSRTTALAMGNTGYFADDQNSTTAYNSFANMLDSPSQAAGTAITYKFFVSSLGGNSATYYLNRTVSDANDASKERLFSYLTLMEVSA
;
A
#
# COMPACT_ATOMS: atom_id res chain seq x y z
N MET A 1 40.95 -28.63 6.64
CA MET A 1 40.60 -29.87 5.92
C MET A 1 40.51 -29.55 4.44
N PRO A 2 40.95 -30.46 3.54
CA PRO A 2 40.77 -30.20 2.12
C PRO A 2 39.28 -30.26 1.72
N VAL A 3 38.87 -29.44 0.79
CA VAL A 3 37.55 -29.52 0.17
C VAL A 3 37.56 -30.73 -0.77
N THR A 4 36.57 -31.61 -0.64
CA THR A 4 36.43 -32.78 -1.50
C THR A 4 35.15 -32.69 -2.31
N ILE A 5 35.25 -32.83 -3.62
CA ILE A 5 34.10 -32.92 -4.54
C ILE A 5 33.97 -34.40 -4.92
N ASN A 6 32.85 -34.98 -4.53
CA ASN A 6 32.58 -36.40 -4.85
C ASN A 6 31.97 -36.51 -6.24
N GLY A 7 32.16 -37.62 -6.95
CA GLY A 7 31.63 -37.85 -8.27
C GLY A 7 30.10 -37.82 -8.40
N ASN A 8 29.35 -37.81 -7.31
CA ASN A 8 27.91 -37.64 -7.21
C ASN A 8 27.50 -36.15 -7.01
N GLY A 9 28.44 -35.21 -7.09
CA GLY A 9 28.17 -33.78 -6.89
C GLY A 9 28.13 -33.31 -5.44
N THR A 10 28.41 -34.21 -4.46
CA THR A 10 28.47 -33.81 -3.03
C THR A 10 29.79 -33.13 -2.74
N ILE A 11 29.75 -31.97 -2.09
CA ILE A 11 30.91 -31.21 -1.61
C ILE A 11 30.98 -31.34 -0.08
N THR A 12 32.12 -31.75 0.43
CA THR A 12 32.39 -31.86 1.88
C THR A 12 33.61 -31.04 2.27
N GLY A 13 33.68 -30.62 3.52
CA GLY A 13 34.80 -29.83 4.06
C GLY A 13 34.68 -28.32 3.86
N ILE A 14 33.53 -27.80 3.41
CA ILE A 14 33.24 -26.37 3.41
C ILE A 14 32.64 -26.03 4.78
N SER A 15 33.27 -25.10 5.50
CA SER A 15 32.72 -24.48 6.71
C SER A 15 31.99 -23.21 6.36
N ALA A 16 31.18 -22.65 7.28
CA ALA A 16 30.55 -21.35 7.12
C ALA A 16 31.62 -20.28 6.77
N GLY A 17 31.40 -19.52 5.69
CA GLY A 17 32.37 -18.55 5.15
C GLY A 17 33.51 -19.17 4.31
N GLY A 18 33.49 -20.48 4.07
CA GLY A 18 34.54 -21.17 3.30
C GLY A 18 34.47 -21.02 1.79
N LEU A 19 33.41 -20.37 1.26
CA LEU A 19 33.30 -20.00 -0.14
C LEU A 19 33.64 -18.50 -0.30
N PRO A 20 34.34 -18.07 -1.36
CA PRO A 20 34.55 -16.66 -1.64
C PRO A 20 33.23 -15.90 -1.76
N ASP A 21 33.22 -14.61 -1.36
CA ASP A 21 32.07 -13.75 -1.51
C ASP A 21 31.63 -13.66 -2.99
N GLY A 22 30.32 -13.84 -3.24
CA GLY A 22 29.75 -13.76 -4.59
C GLY A 22 29.90 -15.03 -5.44
N CYS A 23 30.49 -16.13 -4.92
CA CYS A 23 30.57 -17.36 -5.68
C CYS A 23 29.26 -18.18 -5.67
N ILE A 24 28.30 -17.82 -4.81
CA ILE A 24 26.93 -18.33 -4.83
C ILE A 24 26.03 -17.20 -5.29
N THR A 25 25.39 -17.38 -6.41
CA THR A 25 24.41 -16.43 -6.98
C THR A 25 22.98 -16.88 -6.68
N ALA A 26 21.99 -16.04 -6.98
CA ALA A 26 20.59 -16.42 -6.83
C ALA A 26 20.20 -17.64 -7.68
N ASP A 27 20.88 -17.84 -8.81
CA ASP A 27 20.63 -18.95 -9.74
C ASP A 27 21.20 -20.28 -9.20
N ASP A 28 22.16 -20.23 -8.28
CA ASP A 28 22.74 -21.40 -7.63
C ASP A 28 21.89 -21.91 -6.46
N LEU A 29 20.90 -21.14 -6.04
CA LEU A 29 20.03 -21.47 -4.93
C LEU A 29 18.77 -22.20 -5.42
N ALA A 30 18.32 -23.19 -4.67
CA ALA A 30 17.03 -23.80 -4.92
C ALA A 30 15.92 -22.73 -4.85
N SER A 31 14.86 -22.87 -5.66
CA SER A 31 13.72 -21.96 -5.63
C SER A 31 13.21 -21.74 -4.20
N GLY A 32 13.18 -20.48 -3.78
CA GLY A 32 12.79 -20.06 -2.42
C GLY A 32 13.90 -20.04 -1.37
N ALA A 33 15.14 -20.46 -1.67
CA ALA A 33 16.25 -20.42 -0.73
C ALA A 33 16.82 -19.01 -0.53
N GLY A 34 16.62 -18.10 -1.49
CA GLY A 34 17.07 -16.69 -1.44
C GLY A 34 16.11 -15.74 -0.70
N GLY A 35 15.03 -16.26 -0.10
CA GLY A 35 13.97 -15.45 0.52
C GLY A 35 12.81 -15.18 -0.44
N LYS A 36 11.64 -14.86 0.14
CA LYS A 36 10.41 -14.68 -0.64
C LYS A 36 10.14 -13.24 -1.05
N ILE A 37 10.74 -12.25 -0.37
CA ILE A 37 10.62 -10.84 -0.73
C ILE A 37 11.72 -10.51 -1.75
N LEU A 38 11.31 -10.16 -2.96
CA LEU A 38 12.20 -9.89 -4.10
C LEU A 38 12.59 -8.42 -4.16
N GLN A 39 11.67 -7.52 -3.84
CA GLN A 39 11.91 -6.08 -3.75
C GLN A 39 10.88 -5.39 -2.86
N VAL A 40 11.24 -4.21 -2.40
CA VAL A 40 10.36 -3.32 -1.63
C VAL A 40 10.41 -1.93 -2.27
N VAL A 41 9.24 -1.34 -2.53
CA VAL A 41 9.09 0.03 -3.02
C VAL A 41 8.12 0.77 -2.12
N SER A 42 8.46 2.00 -1.71
CA SER A 42 7.59 2.79 -0.84
C SER A 42 7.51 4.22 -1.31
N THR A 43 6.30 4.77 -1.30
CA THR A 43 6.04 6.21 -1.40
C THR A 43 5.70 6.72 -0.01
N ASN A 44 6.47 7.69 0.46
CA ASN A 44 6.29 8.36 1.74
C ASN A 44 5.79 9.78 1.48
N VAL A 45 4.75 10.20 2.18
CA VAL A 45 4.07 11.48 1.99
C VAL A 45 4.00 12.22 3.32
N ASP A 46 4.79 13.26 3.46
CA ASP A 46 4.82 14.19 4.59
C ASP A 46 4.12 15.53 4.26
N SER A 47 3.90 15.77 2.98
CA SER A 47 3.17 16.94 2.50
C SER A 47 1.66 16.81 2.71
N THR A 48 1.00 17.94 2.77
CA THR A 48 -0.47 18.00 2.89
C THR A 48 -1.13 18.19 1.53
N SER A 49 -2.33 17.68 1.37
CA SER A 49 -3.17 17.98 0.20
C SER A 49 -4.65 17.97 0.58
N SER A 50 -5.49 18.50 -0.29
CA SER A 50 -6.94 18.47 -0.15
C SER A 50 -7.58 17.81 -1.36
N ILE A 51 -8.55 16.94 -1.11
CA ILE A 51 -9.29 16.20 -2.12
C ILE A 51 -10.78 16.56 -2.01
N ALA A 52 -11.32 17.21 -3.02
CA ALA A 52 -12.75 17.54 -3.08
C ALA A 52 -13.57 16.26 -3.35
N LEU A 53 -14.50 15.95 -2.48
CA LEU A 53 -15.41 14.80 -2.54
C LEU A 53 -16.79 15.31 -3.01
N GLY A 54 -16.88 15.74 -4.28
CA GLY A 54 -18.01 16.51 -4.80
C GLY A 54 -19.33 15.75 -4.89
N THR A 55 -19.30 14.43 -5.02
CA THR A 55 -20.50 13.58 -5.17
C THR A 55 -20.46 12.46 -4.14
N GLN A 56 -21.54 12.33 -3.37
CA GLN A 56 -21.74 11.25 -2.41
C GLN A 56 -21.59 9.88 -3.08
N TYR A 57 -20.96 8.92 -2.40
CA TYR A 57 -20.66 7.56 -2.87
C TYR A 57 -19.68 7.46 -4.05
N SER A 58 -19.22 8.57 -4.63
CA SER A 58 -18.17 8.57 -5.64
C SER A 58 -16.79 8.52 -5.00
N TYR A 59 -15.87 7.74 -5.61
CA TYR A 59 -14.51 7.58 -5.11
C TYR A 59 -13.55 8.49 -5.84
N TYR A 60 -12.76 9.22 -5.07
CA TYR A 60 -11.77 10.19 -5.55
C TYR A 60 -10.38 9.70 -5.20
N GLU A 61 -9.45 9.79 -6.14
CA GLU A 61 -8.07 9.37 -5.97
C GLU A 61 -7.37 10.25 -4.92
N ILE A 62 -6.68 9.62 -3.98
CA ILE A 62 -5.72 10.27 -3.10
C ILE A 62 -4.38 10.29 -3.84
N THR A 63 -4.22 11.23 -4.77
CA THR A 63 -3.11 11.24 -5.74
C THR A 63 -1.72 11.06 -5.11
N PRO A 64 -1.38 11.67 -3.96
CA PRO A 64 -0.07 11.44 -3.34
C PRO A 64 0.16 9.99 -2.88
N ILE A 65 -0.91 9.22 -2.61
CA ILE A 65 -0.82 7.82 -2.16
C ILE A 65 -0.87 6.89 -3.38
N THR A 66 0.21 6.97 -4.17
CA THR A 66 0.37 6.19 -5.41
C THR A 66 1.79 5.65 -5.47
N THR A 67 1.94 4.35 -5.72
CA THR A 67 3.25 3.68 -5.84
C THR A 67 3.23 2.70 -7.01
N THR A 68 4.30 2.68 -7.77
CA THR A 68 4.48 1.73 -8.88
C THR A 68 5.59 0.75 -8.56
N ILE A 69 5.35 -0.53 -8.80
CA ILE A 69 6.34 -1.61 -8.72
C ILE A 69 6.41 -2.31 -10.07
N THR A 70 7.61 -2.67 -10.50
CA THR A 70 7.81 -3.45 -11.73
C THR A 70 8.19 -4.88 -11.33
N THR A 71 7.39 -5.86 -11.72
CA THR A 71 7.61 -7.26 -11.36
C THR A 71 8.96 -7.77 -11.86
N THR A 72 9.70 -8.47 -11.01
CA THR A 72 10.99 -9.10 -11.37
C THR A 72 10.83 -10.53 -11.79
N VAL A 73 9.78 -11.22 -11.32
CA VAL A 73 9.47 -12.61 -11.62
C VAL A 73 8.02 -12.73 -12.10
N ALA A 74 7.78 -13.64 -13.07
CA ALA A 74 6.43 -13.91 -13.55
C ALA A 74 5.55 -14.50 -12.43
N ASN A 75 4.29 -14.08 -12.40
CA ASN A 75 3.26 -14.51 -11.43
C ASN A 75 3.59 -14.20 -9.96
N SER A 76 4.58 -13.35 -9.68
CA SER A 76 4.83 -12.86 -8.32
C SER A 76 3.59 -12.20 -7.73
N LYS A 77 3.50 -12.20 -6.42
CA LYS A 77 2.43 -11.55 -5.65
C LYS A 77 2.93 -10.21 -5.12
N ILE A 78 2.02 -9.29 -4.88
CA ILE A 78 2.36 -7.99 -4.29
C ILE A 78 1.66 -7.85 -2.94
N LEU A 79 2.46 -7.76 -1.89
CA LEU A 79 1.97 -7.40 -0.56
C LEU A 79 1.88 -5.88 -0.47
N VAL A 80 0.69 -5.38 -0.23
CA VAL A 80 0.37 -3.95 -0.16
C VAL A 80 0.13 -3.56 1.30
N SER A 81 0.80 -2.52 1.75
CA SER A 81 0.59 -1.92 3.08
C SER A 81 0.55 -0.41 2.95
N ALA A 82 -0.40 0.24 3.62
CA ALA A 82 -0.52 1.69 3.60
C ALA A 82 -0.94 2.23 4.97
N GLY A 83 -0.50 3.43 5.26
CA GLY A 83 -1.01 4.24 6.35
C GLY A 83 -1.47 5.58 5.79
N ILE A 84 -2.71 5.96 6.03
CA ILE A 84 -3.32 7.16 5.48
C ILE A 84 -3.97 7.95 6.60
N GLY A 85 -3.46 9.15 6.83
CA GLY A 85 -3.94 10.06 7.86
C GLY A 85 -4.60 11.30 7.28
N GLY A 86 -5.58 11.83 7.98
CA GLY A 86 -6.24 13.07 7.58
C GLY A 86 -7.58 13.28 8.26
N GLU A 87 -8.25 14.34 7.84
CA GLU A 87 -9.54 14.75 8.35
C GLU A 87 -10.45 15.19 7.21
N ALA A 88 -11.77 15.03 7.35
CA ALA A 88 -12.73 15.64 6.44
C ALA A 88 -13.47 16.79 7.12
N ASN A 89 -13.93 17.76 6.34
CA ASN A 89 -14.62 18.95 6.83
C ASN A 89 -16.09 18.72 7.22
N HIS A 90 -16.49 17.45 7.41
CA HIS A 90 -17.83 17.10 7.85
C HIS A 90 -17.78 15.94 8.83
N GLU A 91 -18.20 16.19 10.06
CA GLU A 91 -18.21 15.25 11.17
C GLU A 91 -19.21 14.10 10.97
N ASP A 92 -20.34 14.37 10.34
CA ASP A 92 -21.41 13.39 10.10
C ASP A 92 -21.12 12.44 8.93
N TYR A 93 -20.02 12.68 8.19
CA TYR A 93 -19.74 11.94 6.98
C TYR A 93 -18.72 10.84 7.19
N ASN A 94 -19.18 9.61 7.16
CA ASN A 94 -18.27 8.48 7.12
C ASN A 94 -17.46 8.52 5.81
N LEU A 95 -16.15 8.30 5.94
CA LEU A 95 -15.26 8.11 4.81
C LEU A 95 -15.15 6.61 4.49
N ALA A 96 -15.18 6.30 3.21
CA ALA A 96 -14.90 4.95 2.72
C ALA A 96 -13.62 4.95 1.90
N PHE A 97 -12.73 3.98 2.14
CA PHE A 97 -11.48 3.82 1.41
C PHE A 97 -11.52 2.58 0.52
N ARG A 98 -10.87 2.68 -0.64
CA ARG A 98 -10.62 1.56 -1.56
C ARG A 98 -9.17 1.59 -2.03
N CYS A 99 -8.66 0.40 -2.36
CA CYS A 99 -7.39 0.27 -3.06
C CYS A 99 -7.63 -0.32 -4.45
N GLY A 100 -6.99 0.28 -5.43
CA GLY A 100 -7.01 -0.18 -6.82
C GLY A 100 -5.60 -0.37 -7.36
N ARG A 101 -5.50 -1.15 -8.43
CA ARG A 101 -4.28 -1.28 -9.22
C ARG A 101 -4.53 -0.90 -10.66
N VAL A 102 -3.50 -0.36 -11.30
CA VAL A 102 -3.48 0.00 -12.73
C VAL A 102 -2.43 -0.84 -13.43
N ILE A 103 -2.83 -1.57 -14.47
CA ILE A 103 -1.95 -2.34 -15.34
C ILE A 103 -2.29 -1.97 -16.79
N GLY A 104 -1.29 -1.56 -17.57
CA GLY A 104 -1.51 -1.16 -18.97
C GLY A 104 -2.55 -0.03 -19.13
N GLY A 105 -2.65 0.89 -18.16
CA GLY A 105 -3.61 1.99 -18.15
C GLY A 105 -5.01 1.62 -17.62
N SER A 106 -5.30 0.34 -17.36
CA SER A 106 -6.61 -0.12 -16.88
C SER A 106 -6.65 -0.19 -15.35
N LEU A 107 -7.59 0.52 -14.73
CA LEU A 107 -7.83 0.50 -13.28
C LEU A 107 -8.76 -0.65 -12.90
N SER A 108 -8.36 -1.42 -11.90
CA SER A 108 -9.19 -2.42 -11.22
C SER A 108 -9.20 -2.15 -9.71
N ILE A 109 -10.37 -2.07 -9.11
CA ILE A 109 -10.50 -2.01 -7.64
C ILE A 109 -10.36 -3.44 -7.12
N ILE A 110 -9.32 -3.67 -6.32
CA ILE A 110 -8.91 -5.02 -5.90
C ILE A 110 -9.21 -5.30 -4.43
N PHE A 111 -9.05 -4.32 -3.57
CA PHE A 111 -9.35 -4.47 -2.14
C PHE A 111 -10.58 -3.66 -1.79
N LYS A 112 -11.69 -4.36 -1.65
CA LYS A 112 -13.00 -3.86 -1.23
C LYS A 112 -13.81 -5.02 -0.65
N GLY A 113 -14.86 -4.72 0.10
CA GLY A 113 -15.84 -5.72 0.52
C GLY A 113 -16.53 -6.39 -0.67
N ALA A 114 -17.15 -7.53 -0.45
CA ALA A 114 -17.94 -8.20 -1.48
C ALA A 114 -19.11 -7.34 -1.97
N ASP A 115 -19.38 -7.38 -3.27
CA ASP A 115 -20.51 -6.67 -3.84
C ASP A 115 -21.83 -7.22 -3.31
N ALA A 116 -22.71 -6.33 -2.85
CA ALA A 116 -23.98 -6.70 -2.20
C ALA A 116 -25.09 -5.74 -2.64
N SER A 117 -25.63 -5.95 -3.83
CA SER A 117 -26.64 -5.09 -4.44
C SER A 117 -26.19 -3.62 -4.50
N SER A 118 -26.98 -2.67 -3.98
CA SER A 118 -26.69 -1.23 -3.98
C SER A 118 -25.79 -0.76 -2.81
N ARG A 119 -25.29 -1.66 -1.98
CA ARG A 119 -24.46 -1.28 -0.82
C ARG A 119 -23.11 -0.76 -1.25
N THR A 120 -22.63 0.29 -0.58
CA THR A 120 -21.28 0.78 -0.77
C THR A 120 -20.27 -0.26 -0.27
N THR A 121 -19.36 -0.67 -1.13
CA THR A 121 -18.27 -1.56 -0.76
C THR A 121 -17.01 -0.73 -0.50
N ALA A 122 -16.30 -1.02 0.59
CA ALA A 122 -15.08 -0.36 0.98
C ALA A 122 -14.04 -1.37 1.49
N LEU A 123 -12.78 -1.01 1.44
CA LEU A 123 -11.72 -1.72 2.14
C LEU A 123 -11.82 -1.46 3.65
N ALA A 124 -12.05 -0.20 4.01
CA ALA A 124 -12.29 0.24 5.36
C ALA A 124 -13.14 1.50 5.38
N MET A 125 -13.76 1.75 6.52
CA MET A 125 -14.48 2.98 6.83
C MET A 125 -13.63 3.80 7.78
N GLY A 126 -13.34 5.05 7.41
CA GLY A 126 -12.72 6.03 8.29
C GLY A 126 -13.81 6.82 9.00
N ASN A 127 -13.65 7.02 10.29
CA ASN A 127 -14.49 7.98 11.03
C ASN A 127 -13.78 9.34 11.04
N THR A 128 -14.51 10.38 10.69
CA THR A 128 -14.01 11.74 10.66
C THR A 128 -14.38 12.53 11.92
N GLY A 129 -15.25 11.99 12.73
CA GLY A 129 -15.72 12.63 13.96
C GLY A 129 -15.09 12.01 15.19
N TYR A 130 -14.29 12.79 15.90
CA TYR A 130 -13.91 12.46 17.27
C TYR A 130 -15.05 12.80 18.24
N PHE A 131 -15.62 13.98 18.08
CA PHE A 131 -16.86 14.42 18.74
C PHE A 131 -17.62 15.36 17.80
N ALA A 132 -18.93 15.44 17.97
CA ALA A 132 -19.86 16.17 17.11
C ALA A 132 -19.58 17.69 16.98
N ASP A 133 -18.75 18.26 17.82
CA ASP A 133 -18.47 19.70 17.90
C ASP A 133 -17.02 20.08 17.55
N ASP A 134 -16.16 19.13 17.18
CA ASP A 134 -14.76 19.41 16.84
C ASP A 134 -14.38 18.94 15.43
N GLN A 135 -14.88 19.64 14.41
CA GLN A 135 -14.64 19.36 13.00
C GLN A 135 -13.28 19.81 12.47
N ASN A 136 -12.44 20.46 13.28
CA ASN A 136 -11.31 21.21 12.76
C ASN A 136 -9.96 20.86 13.40
N SER A 137 -9.93 19.91 14.32
CA SER A 137 -8.75 19.70 15.14
C SER A 137 -8.36 18.24 15.38
N THR A 138 -9.07 17.27 14.78
CA THR A 138 -8.79 15.86 15.03
C THR A 138 -8.68 15.05 13.74
N THR A 139 -7.49 14.55 13.50
CA THR A 139 -7.25 13.64 12.37
C THR A 139 -7.57 12.19 12.74
N ALA A 140 -7.94 11.41 11.73
CA ALA A 140 -8.03 9.96 11.82
C ALA A 140 -6.89 9.32 11.02
N TYR A 141 -6.34 8.22 11.54
CA TYR A 141 -5.31 7.45 10.86
C TYR A 141 -5.82 6.04 10.54
N ASN A 142 -5.83 5.71 9.26
CA ASN A 142 -6.26 4.41 8.77
C ASN A 142 -5.03 3.59 8.37
N SER A 143 -4.86 2.42 9.00
CA SER A 143 -3.80 1.49 8.68
C SER A 143 -4.35 0.31 7.88
N PHE A 144 -3.74 0.06 6.74
CA PHE A 144 -4.07 -1.03 5.83
C PHE A 144 -2.83 -1.92 5.72
N ALA A 145 -2.89 -3.11 6.31
CA ALA A 145 -1.77 -4.03 6.33
C ALA A 145 -2.13 -5.39 5.73
N ASN A 146 -1.10 -6.09 5.26
CA ASN A 146 -1.18 -7.49 4.82
C ASN A 146 -2.18 -7.76 3.69
N MET A 147 -2.36 -6.82 2.77
CA MET A 147 -3.20 -6.98 1.59
C MET A 147 -2.39 -7.65 0.48
N LEU A 148 -2.59 -8.95 0.26
CA LEU A 148 -1.85 -9.71 -0.74
C LEU A 148 -2.63 -9.75 -2.06
N ASP A 149 -2.07 -9.13 -3.10
CA ASP A 149 -2.59 -9.17 -4.46
C ASP A 149 -1.85 -10.23 -5.29
N SER A 150 -2.57 -10.85 -6.22
CA SER A 150 -2.05 -11.83 -7.19
C SER A 150 -2.37 -11.35 -8.60
N PRO A 151 -1.58 -10.41 -9.15
CA PRO A 151 -1.87 -9.77 -10.43
C PRO A 151 -1.69 -10.69 -11.64
N SER A 152 -0.99 -11.82 -11.48
CA SER A 152 -0.72 -12.80 -12.54
C SER A 152 -0.08 -12.19 -13.78
N GLN A 153 0.98 -11.43 -13.60
CA GLN A 153 1.68 -10.71 -14.66
C GLN A 153 3.02 -11.36 -15.01
N ALA A 154 3.52 -11.08 -16.21
CA ALA A 154 4.87 -11.42 -16.62
C ALA A 154 5.91 -10.58 -15.86
N ALA A 155 7.14 -11.06 -15.78
CA ALA A 155 8.28 -10.25 -15.33
C ALA A 155 8.41 -8.99 -16.21
N GLY A 156 8.82 -7.87 -15.61
CA GLY A 156 8.95 -6.58 -16.28
C GLY A 156 7.65 -5.77 -16.42
N THR A 157 6.52 -6.25 -15.84
CA THR A 157 5.25 -5.52 -15.89
C THR A 157 5.20 -4.46 -14.79
N ALA A 158 4.97 -3.21 -15.18
CA ALA A 158 4.73 -2.12 -14.23
C ALA A 158 3.28 -2.17 -13.71
N ILE A 159 3.12 -2.17 -12.40
CA ILE A 159 1.84 -2.21 -11.70
C ILE A 159 1.79 -1.02 -10.74
N THR A 160 0.80 -0.15 -10.91
CA THR A 160 0.62 1.02 -10.04
C THR A 160 -0.54 0.78 -9.08
N TYR A 161 -0.30 0.95 -7.80
CA TYR A 161 -1.33 0.89 -6.76
C TYR A 161 -1.71 2.29 -6.32
N LYS A 162 -3.01 2.48 -6.07
CA LYS A 162 -3.62 3.77 -5.72
C LYS A 162 -4.66 3.59 -4.65
N PHE A 163 -4.81 4.61 -3.80
CA PHE A 163 -5.89 4.68 -2.84
C PHE A 163 -6.92 5.73 -3.23
N PHE A 164 -8.16 5.45 -2.88
CA PHE A 164 -9.32 6.28 -3.14
C PHE A 164 -10.12 6.49 -1.87
N VAL A 165 -10.73 7.65 -1.76
CA VAL A 165 -11.63 8.03 -0.67
C VAL A 165 -12.97 8.49 -1.20
N SER A 166 -14.04 8.23 -0.47
CA SER A 166 -15.42 8.66 -0.77
C SER A 166 -16.08 9.18 0.48
N SER A 167 -16.92 10.20 0.36
CA SER A 167 -17.87 10.60 1.39
C SER A 167 -19.15 9.77 1.28
N LEU A 168 -19.65 9.25 2.38
CA LEU A 168 -20.91 8.51 2.46
C LEU A 168 -22.04 9.33 3.07
N GLY A 169 -21.75 10.44 3.72
CA GLY A 169 -22.75 11.27 4.40
C GLY A 169 -23.39 12.35 3.53
N GLY A 170 -22.71 12.83 2.49
CA GLY A 170 -23.25 13.91 1.66
C GLY A 170 -22.32 14.35 0.53
N ASN A 171 -22.80 15.33 -0.20
CA ASN A 171 -22.04 15.98 -1.28
C ASN A 171 -21.16 17.11 -0.72
N SER A 172 -20.15 17.50 -1.49
CA SER A 172 -19.31 18.68 -1.22
C SER A 172 -18.45 18.61 0.04
N ALA A 173 -18.07 17.39 0.48
CA ALA A 173 -17.03 17.22 1.50
C ALA A 173 -15.63 17.45 0.90
N THR A 174 -14.68 17.75 1.76
CA THR A 174 -13.24 17.80 1.40
C THR A 174 -12.47 16.95 2.39
N TYR A 175 -11.65 16.05 1.89
CA TYR A 175 -10.70 15.28 2.68
C TYR A 175 -9.34 15.96 2.65
N TYR A 176 -8.75 16.19 3.81
CA TYR A 176 -7.45 16.82 4.01
C TYR A 176 -6.43 15.76 4.43
N LEU A 177 -5.53 15.43 3.52
CA LEU A 177 -4.47 14.46 3.75
C LEU A 177 -3.39 15.07 4.66
N ASN A 178 -2.95 14.32 5.65
CA ASN A 178 -1.86 14.63 6.58
C ASN A 178 -2.04 15.90 7.41
N ARG A 179 -3.27 16.41 7.57
CA ARG A 179 -3.55 17.58 8.40
C ARG A 179 -4.98 17.62 8.89
N THR A 180 -5.21 18.42 9.88
CA THR A 180 -6.54 18.87 10.29
C THR A 180 -7.17 19.80 9.23
N VAL A 181 -8.50 19.96 9.27
CA VAL A 181 -9.24 20.89 8.41
C VAL A 181 -8.71 22.30 8.61
N SER A 182 -8.62 22.75 9.86
CA SER A 182 -7.96 24.00 10.23
C SER A 182 -6.45 23.81 10.16
N ASP A 183 -5.79 24.57 9.29
CA ASP A 183 -4.33 24.54 9.11
C ASP A 183 -3.62 25.66 9.88
N ALA A 184 -4.22 26.12 11.01
CA ALA A 184 -3.66 27.16 11.84
C ALA A 184 -2.35 26.71 12.50
N ASN A 185 -1.43 27.64 12.70
CA ASN A 185 -0.20 27.39 13.44
C ASN A 185 -0.48 27.37 14.95
N ASP A 186 -1.03 26.25 15.41
CA ASP A 186 -1.45 26.03 16.79
C ASP A 186 -1.10 24.59 17.19
N ALA A 187 -0.70 24.38 18.44
CA ALA A 187 -0.31 23.07 18.96
C ALA A 187 -1.47 22.05 19.00
N SER A 188 -2.72 22.50 18.92
CA SER A 188 -3.90 21.64 18.80
C SER A 188 -4.15 21.14 17.37
N LYS A 189 -3.36 21.59 16.39
CA LYS A 189 -3.52 21.19 14.98
C LYS A 189 -2.48 20.17 14.60
N GLU A 190 -2.93 19.07 14.00
CA GLU A 190 -2.12 17.89 13.76
C GLU A 190 -1.50 17.89 12.36
N ARG A 191 -0.31 17.31 12.27
CA ARG A 191 0.37 16.93 11.05
C ARG A 191 0.68 15.45 11.11
N LEU A 192 0.37 14.74 10.04
CA LEU A 192 0.55 13.31 9.93
C LEU A 192 1.53 12.96 8.80
N PHE A 193 1.88 11.70 8.78
CA PHE A 193 2.70 11.07 7.75
C PHE A 193 1.93 9.90 7.16
N SER A 194 1.78 9.88 5.86
CA SER A 194 1.14 8.78 5.13
C SER A 194 2.13 8.04 4.26
N TYR A 195 1.86 6.78 3.96
CA TYR A 195 2.73 5.97 3.12
C TYR A 195 1.96 4.91 2.34
N LEU A 196 2.58 4.43 1.26
CA LEU A 196 2.17 3.23 0.53
C LEU A 196 3.39 2.40 0.22
N THR A 197 3.49 1.21 0.80
CA THR A 197 4.59 0.26 0.61
C THR A 197 4.11 -0.96 -0.15
N LEU A 198 4.87 -1.34 -1.15
CA LEU A 198 4.66 -2.53 -1.98
C LEU A 198 5.86 -3.47 -1.80
N MET A 199 5.59 -4.75 -1.58
CA MET A 199 6.61 -5.78 -1.52
C MET A 199 6.30 -6.85 -2.55
N GLU A 200 7.22 -7.08 -3.48
CA GLU A 200 7.09 -8.22 -4.41
C GLU A 200 7.48 -9.50 -3.67
N VAL A 201 6.60 -10.48 -3.72
CA VAL A 201 6.78 -11.79 -3.08
C VAL A 201 6.80 -12.86 -4.18
N SER A 202 7.80 -13.74 -4.15
CA SER A 202 7.84 -14.85 -5.13
C SER A 202 6.59 -15.72 -5.05
N ALA A 203 6.19 -16.27 -6.18
CA ALA A 203 5.04 -17.17 -6.26
C ALA A 203 5.23 -18.46 -5.44
#